data_40ef3a21898def0e451c891dd56ce285
#
_entry.id   40ef3a21898def0e451c891dd56ce285
#
_cell.length_a   1.000
_cell.length_b   1.000
_cell.length_c   1.000
_cell.angle_alpha   90.00
_cell.angle_beta   90.00
_cell.angle_gamma   90.00
#
_symmetry.space_group_name_H-M   'P 1'
#
loop_
_entity.id
_entity.type
_entity.pdbx_description
1 polymer ?
#
loop_
_entity_poly.entity_id
_entity_poly.type
_entity_poly.pdbx_seq_one_letter_code
_entity_poly.pdbx_strand_id
1 'polypeptide(L)'
;MKTPAPISLPKWAWHHRTLTRLHAGLLAARREHTAETRLPHERGGADAVDFTEGELELRDLRAELAHEESALAEIEAALLRLREGRYGICEDTGARIPAARLRALPWTRFCRAAAERREAAAR
;
A
#
# COMPACT_ATOMS: atom_id res chain seq x y z
N MET A 1 -26.99 -10.02 -14.97
CA MET A 1 -25.79 -9.96 -14.67
C MET A 1 -25.48 -10.21 -13.29
N LYS A 2 -24.57 -10.89 -13.00
CA LYS A 2 -24.38 -11.23 -11.78
C LYS A 2 -23.37 -10.44 -11.16
N THR A 3 -23.57 -10.01 -10.05
CA THR A 3 -22.59 -9.33 -9.38
C THR A 3 -21.51 -10.26 -9.11
N PRO A 4 -20.38 -9.78 -9.01
CA PRO A 4 -19.26 -10.60 -8.75
C PRO A 4 -19.45 -11.32 -7.45
N ALA A 5 -18.92 -12.41 -7.39
CA ALA A 5 -19.03 -13.20 -6.26
C ALA A 5 -18.55 -12.48 -5.10
N PRO A 6 -19.13 -12.73 -4.08
CA PRO A 6 -18.82 -12.05 -2.93
C PRO A 6 -17.46 -12.27 -2.53
N ILE A 7 -16.90 -11.23 -2.26
CA ILE A 7 -15.69 -11.21 -1.81
C ILE A 7 -15.61 -11.92 -0.55
N SER A 8 -16.69 -12.15 0.05
CA SER A 8 -16.68 -12.63 1.35
C SER A 8 -16.79 -14.08 1.42
N LEU A 9 -15.94 -14.80 0.86
CA LEU A 9 -15.84 -16.16 1.22
C LEU A 9 -15.51 -16.15 2.69
N PRO A 10 -16.13 -16.97 3.47
CA PRO A 10 -15.85 -16.98 4.90
C PRO A 10 -14.38 -17.12 5.21
N LYS A 11 -13.70 -17.88 4.38
CA LYS A 11 -12.30 -18.10 4.54
C LYS A 11 -11.49 -16.81 4.55
N TRP A 12 -11.90 -15.84 3.75
CA TRP A 12 -11.15 -14.62 3.62
C TRP A 12 -11.84 -13.40 4.22
N ALA A 13 -12.85 -13.61 5.03
CA ALA A 13 -13.62 -12.49 5.57
C ALA A 13 -12.76 -11.52 6.37
N TRP A 14 -11.90 -12.05 7.22
CA TRP A 14 -11.03 -11.20 8.03
C TRP A 14 -10.08 -10.41 7.14
N HIS A 15 -9.55 -11.07 6.11
CA HIS A 15 -8.60 -10.44 5.22
C HIS A 15 -9.26 -9.32 4.44
N HIS A 16 -10.45 -9.56 3.98
CA HIS A 16 -11.18 -8.54 3.25
C HIS A 16 -11.47 -7.33 4.14
N ARG A 17 -11.94 -7.57 5.35
CA ARG A 17 -12.22 -6.47 6.26
C ARG A 17 -10.97 -5.68 6.60
N THR A 18 -9.88 -6.39 6.84
CA THR A 18 -8.64 -5.76 7.21
C THR A 18 -8.10 -4.91 6.06
N LEU A 19 -8.11 -5.47 4.85
CA LEU A 19 -7.62 -4.72 3.70
C LEU A 19 -8.49 -3.51 3.41
N THR A 20 -9.81 -3.64 3.57
CA THR A 20 -10.69 -2.52 3.34
C THR A 20 -10.44 -1.40 4.35
N ARG A 21 -10.20 -1.79 5.60
CA ARG A 21 -9.91 -0.80 6.62
C ARG A 21 -8.58 -0.10 6.38
N LEU A 22 -7.57 -0.88 6.00
CA LEU A 22 -6.28 -0.28 5.68
C LEU A 22 -6.38 0.65 4.49
N HIS A 23 -7.16 0.28 3.51
CA HIS A 23 -7.35 1.10 2.32
C HIS A 23 -7.97 2.44 2.70
N ALA A 24 -9.01 2.40 3.52
CA ALA A 24 -9.66 3.64 3.92
C ALA A 24 -8.73 4.53 4.74
N GLY A 25 -7.93 3.92 5.62
CA GLY A 25 -7.00 4.69 6.43
C GLY A 25 -5.93 5.36 5.60
N LEU A 26 -5.40 4.62 4.62
CA LEU A 26 -4.37 5.19 3.76
C LEU A 26 -4.92 6.27 2.84
N LEU A 27 -6.15 6.11 2.37
CA LEU A 27 -6.76 7.17 1.57
C LEU A 27 -6.91 8.44 2.37
N ALA A 28 -7.31 8.31 3.62
CA ALA A 28 -7.47 9.49 4.46
C ALA A 28 -6.13 10.16 4.72
N ALA A 29 -5.11 9.36 5.01
CA ALA A 29 -3.77 9.91 5.25
C ALA A 29 -3.22 10.58 4.01
N ARG A 30 -3.47 9.96 2.86
CA ARG A 30 -2.98 10.52 1.61
C ARG A 30 -3.64 11.87 1.33
N ARG A 31 -4.92 12.00 1.62
CA ARG A 31 -5.59 13.27 1.41
C ARG A 31 -5.00 14.36 2.26
N GLU A 32 -4.70 14.03 3.49
CA GLU A 32 -4.09 15.00 4.38
C GLU A 32 -2.71 15.40 3.90
N HIS A 33 -1.90 14.45 3.51
CA HIS A 33 -0.56 14.76 3.06
C HIS A 33 -0.56 15.53 1.75
N THR A 34 -1.50 15.21 0.88
CA THR A 34 -1.61 15.92 -0.37
C THR A 34 -2.02 17.35 -0.12
N ALA A 35 -2.92 17.58 0.81
CA ALA A 35 -3.32 18.93 1.14
C ALA A 35 -2.15 19.72 1.71
N GLU A 36 -1.37 19.08 2.56
CA GLU A 36 -0.20 19.74 3.11
C GLU A 36 0.80 20.12 2.04
N THR A 37 1.02 19.26 1.10
CA THR A 37 2.00 19.55 0.05
C THR A 37 1.49 20.60 -0.90
N ARG A 38 0.17 20.84 -0.89
CA ARG A 38 -0.35 21.86 -1.77
C ARG A 38 -0.41 23.23 -1.13
N LEU A 39 -0.23 23.31 0.16
CA LEU A 39 -0.27 24.60 0.80
C LEU A 39 0.85 25.47 0.30
N PRO A 40 0.56 26.68 0.04
CA PRO A 40 1.59 27.57 -0.43
C PRO A 40 2.61 27.80 0.66
N HIS A 41 3.80 27.73 0.28
CA HIS A 41 4.79 27.97 1.17
C HIS A 41 5.04 29.38 1.22
N GLU A 42 4.82 30.00 2.27
CA GLU A 42 5.07 31.27 2.36
C GLU A 42 6.49 31.42 2.60
N ARG A 43 7.27 31.67 1.73
CA ARG A 43 8.52 31.81 1.88
C ARG A 43 8.87 33.03 2.19
N GLY A 44 9.07 33.34 3.17
CA GLY A 44 9.31 34.58 3.39
C GLY A 44 10.66 34.82 2.94
N GLY A 45 11.19 35.26 2.56
CA GLY A 45 12.33 35.64 2.34
C GLY A 45 13.13 34.89 1.61
N ALA A 46 13.78 35.05 1.10
CA ALA A 46 14.42 34.42 0.33
C ALA A 46 15.67 33.95 0.72
N ASP A 47 15.79 33.33 1.59
CA ASP A 47 16.92 32.84 1.94
C ASP A 47 17.17 31.66 1.30
N ALA A 48 17.41 31.65 0.20
CA ALA A 48 17.55 30.50 -0.51
C ALA A 48 18.75 29.77 -0.22
N VAL A 49 19.57 30.25 0.48
CA VAL A 49 20.75 29.61 0.64
C VAL A 49 20.69 28.35 1.34
N ASP A 50 19.99 28.28 2.32
CA ASP A 50 19.93 27.11 3.06
C ASP A 50 18.83 26.29 2.70
N PHE A 51 18.97 25.01 2.69
CA PHE A 51 17.86 24.17 2.56
C PHE A 51 17.19 24.28 3.83
N THR A 52 16.14 24.95 3.83
CA THR A 52 15.44 25.20 5.03
C THR A 52 14.79 23.97 5.56
N GLU A 53 14.39 24.03 6.77
CA GLU A 53 13.64 22.97 7.37
C GLU A 53 12.37 22.73 6.60
N GLY A 54 11.77 23.77 6.07
CA GLY A 54 10.56 23.62 5.29
C GLY A 54 10.78 22.78 4.05
N GLU A 55 11.91 22.94 3.42
CA GLU A 55 12.19 22.13 2.25
C GLU A 55 12.42 20.68 2.61
N LEU A 56 13.08 20.44 3.71
CA LEU A 56 13.28 19.07 4.16
C LEU A 56 11.97 18.45 4.56
N GLU A 57 11.10 19.20 5.20
CA GLU A 57 9.81 18.69 5.56
C GLU A 57 9.00 18.34 4.32
N LEU A 58 9.06 19.16 3.32
CA LEU A 58 8.33 18.90 2.10
C LEU A 58 8.85 17.65 1.41
N ARG A 59 10.16 17.48 1.43
CA ARG A 59 10.74 16.29 0.88
C ARG A 59 10.26 15.06 1.62
N ASP A 60 10.21 15.14 2.95
CA ASP A 60 9.74 14.01 3.75
C ASP A 60 8.29 13.71 3.50
N LEU A 61 7.47 14.75 3.37
CA LEU A 61 6.07 14.55 3.06
C LEU A 61 5.87 13.89 1.72
N ARG A 62 6.65 14.29 0.74
CA ARG A 62 6.54 13.67 -0.58
C ARG A 62 6.96 12.20 -0.56
N ALA A 63 7.99 11.91 0.22
CA ALA A 63 8.40 10.52 0.35
C ALA A 63 7.34 9.70 1.03
N GLU A 64 6.71 10.24 2.07
CA GLU A 64 5.64 9.54 2.72
C GLU A 64 4.46 9.32 1.80
N LEU A 65 4.13 10.33 1.01
CA LEU A 65 3.03 10.23 0.08
C LEU A 65 3.30 9.14 -0.96
N ALA A 66 4.52 9.09 -1.47
CA ALA A 66 4.86 8.06 -2.43
C ALA A 66 4.77 6.67 -1.81
N HIS A 67 5.18 6.55 -0.57
CA HIS A 67 5.09 5.30 0.14
C HIS A 67 3.63 4.87 0.33
N GLU A 68 2.78 5.83 0.66
CA GLU A 68 1.36 5.55 0.83
C GLU A 68 0.71 5.15 -0.47
N GLU A 69 1.11 5.77 -1.57
CA GLU A 69 0.56 5.40 -2.87
C GLU A 69 0.96 3.99 -3.25
N SER A 70 2.19 3.62 -2.95
CA SER A 70 2.65 2.28 -3.21
C SER A 70 1.88 1.27 -2.37
N ALA A 71 1.68 1.57 -1.11
CA ALA A 71 0.92 0.70 -0.23
C ALA A 71 -0.53 0.58 -0.68
N LEU A 72 -1.13 1.69 -1.12
CA LEU A 72 -2.48 1.65 -1.63
C LEU A 72 -2.58 0.75 -2.84
N ALA A 73 -1.63 0.83 -3.74
CA ALA A 73 -1.65 -0.02 -4.92
C ALA A 73 -1.58 -1.49 -4.56
N GLU A 74 -0.76 -1.82 -3.58
CA GLU A 74 -0.66 -3.22 -3.14
C GLU A 74 -1.95 -3.71 -2.50
N ILE A 75 -2.58 -2.86 -1.70
CA ILE A 75 -3.83 -3.22 -1.07
C ILE A 75 -4.94 -3.36 -2.10
N GLU A 76 -4.98 -2.45 -3.06
CA GLU A 76 -5.99 -2.53 -4.10
C GLU A 76 -5.81 -3.77 -4.95
N ALA A 77 -4.57 -4.14 -5.23
CA ALA A 77 -4.31 -5.37 -5.97
C ALA A 77 -4.75 -6.59 -5.17
N ALA A 78 -4.56 -6.56 -3.85
CA ALA A 78 -5.01 -7.67 -3.03
C ALA A 78 -6.53 -7.77 -3.00
N LEU A 79 -7.20 -6.64 -2.92
CA LEU A 79 -8.66 -6.65 -2.97
C LEU A 79 -9.16 -7.17 -4.30
N LEU A 80 -8.46 -6.86 -5.37
CA LEU A 80 -8.82 -7.37 -6.68
C LEU A 80 -8.62 -8.89 -6.74
N ARG A 81 -7.53 -9.40 -6.18
CA ARG A 81 -7.32 -10.83 -6.15
C ARG A 81 -8.41 -11.55 -5.36
N LEU A 82 -8.85 -10.92 -4.27
CA LEU A 82 -9.98 -11.49 -3.52
C LEU A 82 -11.22 -11.59 -4.40
N ARG A 83 -11.47 -10.54 -5.17
CA ARG A 83 -12.63 -10.52 -6.02
C ARG A 83 -12.53 -11.54 -7.14
N GLU A 84 -11.33 -11.79 -7.60
CA GLU A 84 -11.13 -12.72 -8.70
C GLU A 84 -10.83 -14.15 -8.28
N GLY A 85 -10.80 -14.40 -6.99
CA GLY A 85 -10.57 -15.76 -6.52
C GLY A 85 -9.11 -16.20 -6.57
N ARG A 86 -8.20 -15.27 -6.63
CA ARG A 86 -6.77 -15.59 -6.70
C ARG A 86 -6.02 -15.26 -5.43
N TYR A 87 -6.73 -14.84 -4.40
CA TYR A 87 -6.07 -14.41 -3.17
C TYR A 87 -5.39 -15.60 -2.49
N GLY A 88 -4.23 -15.35 -1.93
CA GLY A 88 -3.51 -16.37 -1.18
C GLY A 88 -2.62 -17.26 -2.03
N ILE A 89 -2.49 -16.95 -3.31
CA ILE A 89 -1.63 -17.72 -4.19
C ILE A 89 -0.43 -16.88 -4.58
N CYS A 90 0.74 -17.45 -4.40
CA CYS A 90 1.97 -16.73 -4.74
C CYS A 90 2.04 -16.50 -6.24
N GLU A 91 2.27 -15.27 -6.64
CA GLU A 91 2.27 -14.93 -8.06
C GLU A 91 3.48 -15.48 -8.79
N ASP A 92 4.56 -15.73 -8.07
CA ASP A 92 5.76 -16.27 -8.71
C ASP A 92 5.75 -17.78 -8.82
N THR A 93 5.26 -18.46 -7.80
CA THR A 93 5.40 -19.91 -7.76
C THR A 93 4.09 -20.65 -7.93
N GLY A 94 2.97 -19.97 -7.77
CA GLY A 94 1.69 -20.64 -7.83
C GLY A 94 1.34 -21.43 -6.58
N ALA A 95 2.21 -21.41 -5.60
CA ALA A 95 1.94 -22.13 -4.37
C ALA A 95 1.09 -21.30 -3.43
N ARG A 96 0.48 -21.95 -2.48
CA ARG A 96 -0.32 -21.24 -1.51
C ARG A 96 0.57 -20.49 -0.56
N ILE A 97 0.17 -19.28 -0.24
CA ILE A 97 0.88 -18.49 0.75
C ILE A 97 0.40 -18.93 2.13
N PRO A 98 1.32 -19.19 3.06
CA PRO A 98 0.92 -19.67 4.38
C PRO A 98 -0.02 -18.71 5.09
N ALA A 99 -0.92 -19.25 5.87
CA ALA A 99 -1.91 -18.45 6.57
C ALA A 99 -1.27 -17.42 7.50
N ALA A 100 -0.20 -17.81 8.16
CA ALA A 100 0.46 -16.88 9.07
C ALA A 100 1.00 -15.68 8.32
N ARG A 101 1.53 -15.90 7.13
CA ARG A 101 2.05 -14.79 6.35
C ARG A 101 0.93 -13.88 5.87
N LEU A 102 -0.19 -14.46 5.48
CA LEU A 102 -1.32 -13.63 5.06
C LEU A 102 -1.91 -12.83 6.21
N ARG A 103 -1.79 -13.34 7.43
CA ARG A 103 -2.23 -12.57 8.58
C ARG A 103 -1.30 -11.41 8.87
N ALA A 104 -0.01 -11.63 8.67
CA ALA A 104 0.96 -10.59 8.92
C ALA A 104 1.01 -9.57 7.79
N LEU A 105 0.86 -10.05 6.56
CA LEU A 105 0.95 -9.19 5.38
C LEU A 105 -0.20 -9.52 4.44
N PRO A 106 -1.40 -9.04 4.76
CA PRO A 106 -2.56 -9.47 3.95
C PRO A 106 -2.52 -9.02 2.51
N TRP A 107 -1.69 -8.05 2.19
CA TRP A 107 -1.56 -7.59 0.81
C TRP A 107 -0.49 -8.32 0.02
N THR A 108 0.20 -9.30 0.62
CA THR A 108 1.34 -9.88 -0.06
C THR A 108 0.96 -10.67 -1.29
N ARG A 109 1.77 -10.59 -2.30
CA ARG A 109 1.59 -11.34 -3.53
C ARG A 109 2.45 -12.58 -3.56
N PHE A 110 3.42 -12.67 -2.64
CA PHE A 110 4.46 -13.67 -2.76
C PHE A 110 4.63 -14.45 -1.47
N CYS A 111 4.98 -15.71 -1.60
CA CYS A 111 5.42 -16.45 -0.45
C CYS A 111 6.78 -15.89 -0.03
N ARG A 112 7.23 -16.28 1.14
CA ARG A 112 8.45 -15.71 1.69
C ARG A 112 9.65 -15.91 0.79
N ALA A 113 9.82 -17.12 0.27
CA ALA A 113 10.97 -17.41 -0.57
C ALA A 113 10.96 -16.55 -1.84
N ALA A 114 9.79 -16.38 -2.45
CA ALA A 114 9.69 -15.55 -3.65
C ALA A 114 9.98 -14.10 -3.33
N ALA A 115 9.49 -13.61 -2.20
CA ALA A 115 9.74 -12.24 -1.81
C ALA A 115 11.21 -12.00 -1.57
N GLU A 116 11.86 -12.94 -0.93
CA GLU A 116 13.28 -12.82 -0.66
C GLU A 116 14.10 -12.81 -1.94
N ARG A 117 13.72 -13.63 -2.90
CA ARG A 117 14.42 -13.64 -4.17
C ARG A 117 14.25 -12.31 -4.90
N ARG A 118 13.08 -11.74 -4.83
CA ARG A 118 12.85 -10.45 -5.49
C ARG A 118 13.62 -9.34 -4.82
N GLU A 119 13.71 -9.38 -3.51
CA GLU A 119 14.50 -8.40 -2.79
C GLU A 119 15.97 -8.52 -3.13
N ALA A 120 16.46 -9.73 -3.20
CA ALA A 120 17.86 -9.92 -3.54
C ALA A 120 18.16 -9.44 -4.95
N ALA A 121 17.25 -9.68 -5.86
CA ALA A 121 17.45 -9.24 -7.24
C ALA A 121 17.38 -7.72 -7.37
N ALA A 122 16.69 -7.08 -6.47
CA ALA A 122 16.56 -5.63 -6.54
C ALA A 122 17.74 -4.87 -5.95
N ARG A 123 18.63 -5.55 -5.24
CA ARG A 123 19.77 -4.87 -4.65
C ARG A 123 20.91 -4.60 -5.64
#